data_ac6499f7cf7c517ed4301a0e3c4b1c1d
#
_entry.id   ac6499f7cf7c517ed4301a0e3c4b1c1d
#
_cell.length_a   1.000
_cell.length_b   1.000
_cell.length_c   1.000
_cell.angle_alpha   90.00
_cell.angle_beta   90.00
_cell.angle_gamma   90.00
#
_symmetry.space_group_name_H-M   'P 1'
#
loop_
_entity.id
_entity.type
_entity.pdbx_description
1 polymer ?
#
loop_
_entity_poly.entity_id
_entity_poly.type
_entity_poly.pdbx_seq_one_letter_code
_entity_poly.pdbx_strand_id
1 'polypeptide(L)'
;MRVIQAQSAGFCYGVERAVCMAEEAAAAGGCVMLGSIIHNDSVVRRLEALGARQVQSAEEVQPGETVLIRAHGEPVETYRTLEARGARVLDATCPHVLRIHRLVERAEQEGRTPLIIGEDHHPEVIAAASRSSRSVVLGNAEELAEWLAAVPTRRTERLLAVAQTTCIRSIWEKCVNFLKKECTNAEIFDTICDATQKRQSEAADIAGRVDVMVVVGDRKSANTKHLSEICSTRCARVYQIEGAEELRADFLNGCSVAGLTAGASTPAGIIKEVYTTMSEEIKNMEATEESFEEMLEKSFKTLNTGEKVTGIVTAIGPTEVQVDLGCKQAG
;
A
#
# COMPACT_ATOMS: atom_id res chain seq x y z
N MET A 1 20.81 -14.34 2.82
CA MET A 1 19.43 -13.87 2.52
C MET A 1 19.47 -12.66 1.58
N ARG A 2 18.44 -12.40 0.76
CA ARG A 2 18.39 -11.25 -0.16
C ARG A 2 17.05 -10.54 -0.12
N VAL A 3 17.03 -9.22 -0.40
CA VAL A 3 15.83 -8.42 -0.55
C VAL A 3 15.54 -8.17 -2.04
N ILE A 4 14.32 -8.42 -2.49
CA ILE A 4 13.81 -8.08 -3.82
C ILE A 4 12.89 -6.86 -3.66
N GLN A 5 13.33 -5.70 -4.12
CA GLN A 5 12.52 -4.49 -4.10
C GLN A 5 11.77 -4.31 -5.41
N ALA A 6 10.47 -3.99 -5.33
CA ALA A 6 9.66 -3.64 -6.48
C ALA A 6 10.15 -2.32 -7.12
N GLN A 7 10.31 -2.31 -8.44
CA GLN A 7 10.74 -1.11 -9.18
C GLN A 7 9.65 -0.03 -9.21
N SER A 8 8.38 -0.44 -9.17
CA SER A 8 7.24 0.49 -9.15
C SER A 8 6.92 1.04 -7.76
N ALA A 9 7.67 0.66 -6.70
CA ALA A 9 7.47 1.16 -5.35
C ALA A 9 7.66 2.69 -5.26
N GLY A 10 6.78 3.38 -4.54
CA GLY A 10 6.90 4.81 -4.28
C GLY A 10 5.92 5.69 -5.05
N PHE A 11 6.17 7.00 -5.08
CA PHE A 11 5.25 7.97 -5.65
C PHE A 11 4.84 7.62 -7.08
N CYS A 12 3.53 7.70 -7.35
CA CYS A 12 3.05 7.73 -8.73
C CYS A 12 3.07 9.16 -9.26
N TYR A 13 2.98 9.32 -10.58
CA TYR A 13 2.95 10.62 -11.25
C TYR A 13 1.91 11.59 -10.63
N GLY A 14 0.69 11.10 -10.33
CA GLY A 14 -0.38 11.95 -9.76
C GLY A 14 -0.04 12.47 -8.37
N VAL A 15 0.56 11.63 -7.52
CA VAL A 15 1.01 12.00 -6.18
C VAL A 15 2.20 12.95 -6.25
N GLU A 16 3.21 12.64 -7.04
CA GLU A 16 4.40 13.48 -7.22
C GLU A 16 4.01 14.89 -7.70
N ARG A 17 3.15 14.98 -8.71
CA ARG A 17 2.61 16.25 -9.22
C ARG A 17 1.90 17.04 -8.11
N ALA A 18 1.05 16.39 -7.31
CA ALA A 18 0.31 17.07 -6.25
C ALA A 18 1.24 17.60 -5.14
N VAL A 19 2.26 16.83 -4.78
CA VAL A 19 3.28 17.25 -3.79
C VAL A 19 4.12 18.41 -4.31
N CYS A 20 4.61 18.36 -5.56
CA CYS A 20 5.35 19.48 -6.17
C CYS A 20 4.50 20.76 -6.21
N MET A 21 3.24 20.67 -6.62
CA MET A 21 2.33 21.83 -6.63
C MET A 21 2.11 22.41 -5.23
N ALA A 22 2.04 21.54 -4.21
CA ALA A 22 1.92 21.97 -2.81
C ALA A 22 3.18 22.68 -2.33
N GLU A 23 4.37 22.16 -2.65
CA GLU A 23 5.66 22.76 -2.30
C GLU A 23 5.84 24.14 -2.96
N GLU A 24 5.55 24.23 -4.25
CA GLU A 24 5.60 25.50 -5.00
C GLU A 24 4.64 26.55 -4.42
N ALA A 25 3.40 26.16 -4.12
CA ALA A 25 2.39 27.05 -3.57
C ALA A 25 2.74 27.49 -2.14
N ALA A 26 3.24 26.59 -1.29
CA ALA A 26 3.68 26.90 0.06
C ALA A 26 4.86 27.89 0.03
N ALA A 27 5.85 27.68 -0.83
CA ALA A 27 7.01 28.56 -0.97
C ALA A 27 6.66 29.93 -1.58
N ALA A 28 5.61 30.02 -2.40
CA ALA A 28 5.17 31.25 -3.05
C ALA A 28 4.34 32.21 -2.16
N GLY A 29 4.13 31.88 -0.91
CA GLY A 29 3.40 32.72 0.04
C GLY A 29 2.37 31.97 0.87
N GLY A 30 2.43 30.65 0.88
CA GLY A 30 1.54 29.76 1.61
C GLY A 30 0.35 29.27 0.79
N CYS A 31 -0.18 28.13 1.20
CA CYS A 31 -1.42 27.59 0.64
C CYS A 31 -2.23 26.86 1.71
N VAL A 32 -3.52 26.68 1.44
CA VAL A 32 -4.43 25.86 2.25
C VAL A 32 -4.58 24.51 1.58
N MET A 33 -4.24 23.43 2.28
CA MET A 33 -4.51 22.05 1.84
C MET A 33 -5.88 21.63 2.36
N LEU A 34 -6.79 21.28 1.47
CA LEU A 34 -8.10 20.76 1.86
C LEU A 34 -7.99 19.25 2.11
N GLY A 35 -8.04 18.87 3.38
CA GLY A 35 -7.70 17.53 3.83
C GLY A 35 -6.22 17.21 3.67
N SER A 36 -5.85 15.94 3.82
CA SER A 36 -4.48 15.48 3.57
C SER A 36 -4.24 15.39 2.06
N ILE A 37 -3.17 16.05 1.57
CA ILE A 37 -2.82 16.05 0.14
C ILE A 37 -2.49 14.64 -0.37
N ILE A 38 -1.88 13.86 0.49
CA ILE A 38 -1.60 12.43 0.32
C ILE A 38 -1.69 11.73 1.68
N HIS A 39 -1.86 10.42 1.68
CA HIS A 39 -1.80 9.62 2.90
C HIS A 39 -0.35 9.37 3.32
N ASN A 40 0.29 10.42 3.88
CA ASN A 40 1.63 10.34 4.48
C ASN A 40 1.90 11.56 5.37
N ASP A 41 1.93 11.35 6.67
CA ASP A 41 2.08 12.41 7.66
C ASP A 41 3.44 13.12 7.61
N SER A 42 4.50 12.44 7.19
CA SER A 42 5.83 13.06 7.07
C SER A 42 5.87 14.13 5.97
N VAL A 43 5.17 13.87 4.87
CA VAL A 43 5.03 14.83 3.76
C VAL A 43 4.15 16.00 4.17
N VAL A 44 3.04 15.74 4.85
CA VAL A 44 2.14 16.80 5.36
C VAL A 44 2.91 17.74 6.29
N ARG A 45 3.62 17.21 7.29
CA ARG A 45 4.45 18.03 8.21
C ARG A 45 5.52 18.84 7.47
N ARG A 46 6.14 18.28 6.42
CA ARG A 46 7.11 19.03 5.60
C ARG A 46 6.46 20.19 4.86
N LEU A 47 5.27 20.01 4.31
CA LEU A 47 4.52 21.07 3.64
C LEU A 47 4.07 22.16 4.62
N GLU A 48 3.65 21.79 5.83
CA GLU A 48 3.32 22.73 6.90
C GLU A 48 4.53 23.56 7.32
N ALA A 49 5.71 22.94 7.42
CA ALA A 49 6.96 23.66 7.70
C ALA A 49 7.35 24.64 6.57
N LEU A 50 6.89 24.44 5.33
CA LEU A 50 7.06 25.33 4.20
C LEU A 50 6.00 26.46 4.14
N GLY A 51 5.01 26.45 5.05
CA GLY A 51 3.96 27.48 5.13
C GLY A 51 2.60 27.03 4.59
N ALA A 52 2.40 25.75 4.27
CA ALA A 52 1.06 25.23 3.99
C ALA A 52 0.27 25.07 5.29
N ARG A 53 -1.05 25.26 5.21
CA ARG A 53 -2.00 25.07 6.33
C ARG A 53 -3.02 24.02 5.93
N GLN A 54 -3.26 23.02 6.77
CA GLN A 54 -4.32 22.04 6.52
C GLN A 54 -5.64 22.49 7.15
N VAL A 55 -6.75 22.31 6.41
CA VAL A 55 -8.13 22.46 6.87
C VAL A 55 -8.94 21.21 6.54
N GLN A 56 -10.01 20.99 7.28
CA GLN A 56 -10.84 19.80 7.08
C GLN A 56 -12.03 20.08 6.15
N SER A 57 -12.42 21.35 6.02
CA SER A 57 -13.56 21.72 5.20
C SER A 57 -13.34 23.03 4.44
N ALA A 58 -14.07 23.24 3.34
CA ALA A 58 -14.00 24.43 2.52
C ALA A 58 -14.48 25.68 3.27
N GLU A 59 -15.31 25.51 4.31
CA GLU A 59 -15.84 26.59 5.16
C GLU A 59 -14.75 27.26 6.02
N GLU A 60 -13.64 26.61 6.25
CA GLU A 60 -12.50 27.14 7.01
C GLU A 60 -11.58 28.05 6.17
N VAL A 61 -11.77 28.06 4.86
CA VAL A 61 -10.97 28.83 3.90
C VAL A 61 -11.35 30.30 3.96
N GLN A 62 -10.36 31.20 4.00
CA GLN A 62 -10.58 32.64 3.98
C GLN A 62 -10.60 33.21 2.54
N PRO A 63 -11.33 34.32 2.30
CA PRO A 63 -11.32 34.97 1.00
C PRO A 63 -9.90 35.33 0.51
N GLY A 64 -9.61 35.01 -0.74
CA GLY A 64 -8.32 35.29 -1.36
C GLY A 64 -7.21 34.26 -1.07
N GLU A 65 -7.41 33.28 -0.18
CA GLU A 65 -6.46 32.20 0.04
C GLU A 65 -6.33 31.31 -1.21
N THR A 66 -5.12 30.77 -1.41
CA THR A 66 -4.87 29.73 -2.43
C THR A 66 -5.13 28.37 -1.80
N VAL A 67 -6.11 27.63 -2.36
CA VAL A 67 -6.51 26.30 -1.88
C VAL A 67 -6.05 25.24 -2.84
N LEU A 68 -5.27 24.31 -2.34
CA LEU A 68 -4.82 23.14 -3.08
C LEU A 68 -5.81 21.99 -2.93
N ILE A 69 -6.36 21.55 -4.06
CA ILE A 69 -7.17 20.33 -4.14
C ILE A 69 -6.24 19.13 -4.31
N ARG A 70 -6.47 18.08 -3.52
CA ARG A 70 -5.66 16.85 -3.52
C ARG A 70 -5.81 16.03 -4.81
N ALA A 71 -4.90 15.07 -5.01
CA ALA A 71 -4.88 14.21 -6.20
C ALA A 71 -6.17 13.39 -6.43
N HIS A 72 -6.94 13.13 -5.37
CA HIS A 72 -8.23 12.40 -5.42
C HIS A 72 -9.38 13.25 -5.98
N GLY A 73 -9.20 14.57 -6.10
CA GLY A 73 -10.26 15.50 -6.38
C GLY A 73 -11.18 15.75 -5.19
N GLU A 74 -12.17 16.60 -5.37
CA GLU A 74 -13.17 16.94 -4.38
C GLU A 74 -14.59 16.89 -4.99
N PRO A 75 -15.66 16.77 -4.17
CA PRO A 75 -17.03 16.89 -4.62
C PRO A 75 -17.33 18.22 -5.29
N VAL A 76 -18.29 18.24 -6.22
CA VAL A 76 -18.70 19.47 -6.93
C VAL A 76 -19.08 20.59 -5.98
N GLU A 77 -19.75 20.28 -4.88
CA GLU A 77 -20.17 21.26 -3.88
C GLU A 77 -18.98 21.93 -3.18
N THR A 78 -17.89 21.22 -2.97
CA THR A 78 -16.65 21.79 -2.43
C THR A 78 -16.09 22.89 -3.33
N TYR A 79 -16.07 22.67 -4.65
CA TYR A 79 -15.62 23.71 -5.60
C TYR A 79 -16.54 24.93 -5.57
N ARG A 80 -17.87 24.73 -5.51
CA ARG A 80 -18.84 25.81 -5.41
C ARG A 80 -18.65 26.63 -4.12
N THR A 81 -18.42 25.95 -3.02
CA THR A 81 -18.16 26.61 -1.73
C THR A 81 -16.89 27.46 -1.79
N LEU A 82 -15.80 26.92 -2.32
CA LEU A 82 -14.53 27.64 -2.49
C LEU A 82 -14.68 28.87 -3.41
N GLU A 83 -15.41 28.73 -4.52
CA GLU A 83 -15.71 29.84 -5.43
C GLU A 83 -16.53 30.92 -4.74
N ALA A 84 -17.60 30.54 -4.03
CA ALA A 84 -18.45 31.48 -3.29
C ALA A 84 -17.68 32.23 -2.19
N ARG A 85 -16.64 31.62 -1.63
CA ARG A 85 -15.75 32.24 -0.64
C ARG A 85 -14.65 33.11 -1.27
N GLY A 86 -14.52 33.14 -2.58
CA GLY A 86 -13.50 33.89 -3.30
C GLY A 86 -12.09 33.30 -3.14
N ALA A 87 -11.97 32.01 -2.90
CA ALA A 87 -10.69 31.30 -2.86
C ALA A 87 -10.10 31.12 -4.27
N ARG A 88 -8.78 31.07 -4.35
CA ARG A 88 -8.06 30.71 -5.58
C ARG A 88 -7.78 29.21 -5.57
N VAL A 89 -8.48 28.46 -6.42
CA VAL A 89 -8.32 27.01 -6.47
C VAL A 89 -7.10 26.62 -7.31
N LEU A 90 -6.17 25.88 -6.70
CA LEU A 90 -5.07 25.19 -7.36
C LEU A 90 -5.42 23.69 -7.41
N ASP A 91 -5.88 23.21 -8.55
CA ASP A 91 -6.39 21.85 -8.68
C ASP A 91 -5.28 20.85 -9.04
N ALA A 92 -4.89 20.04 -8.06
CA ALA A 92 -3.92 18.94 -8.23
C ALA A 92 -4.59 17.59 -8.51
N THR A 93 -5.89 17.55 -8.82
CA THR A 93 -6.58 16.31 -9.18
C THR A 93 -5.82 15.56 -10.28
N CYS A 94 -5.58 14.28 -10.04
CA CYS A 94 -4.85 13.42 -10.97
C CYS A 94 -5.59 13.32 -12.33
N PRO A 95 -4.92 13.39 -13.48
CA PRO A 95 -5.55 13.25 -14.80
C PRO A 95 -6.35 11.95 -14.96
N HIS A 96 -5.95 10.85 -14.34
CA HIS A 96 -6.70 9.59 -14.34
C HIS A 96 -8.03 9.73 -13.56
N VAL A 97 -8.04 10.44 -12.44
CA VAL A 97 -9.27 10.76 -11.68
C VAL A 97 -10.16 11.71 -12.47
N LEU A 98 -9.60 12.76 -13.09
CA LEU A 98 -10.35 13.66 -13.96
C LEU A 98 -11.03 12.93 -15.14
N ARG A 99 -10.42 11.86 -15.64
CA ARG A 99 -11.06 11.02 -16.66
C ARG A 99 -12.33 10.35 -16.13
N ILE A 100 -12.31 9.86 -14.90
CA ILE A 100 -13.49 9.28 -14.24
C ILE A 100 -14.57 10.35 -14.08
N HIS A 101 -14.20 11.54 -13.57
CA HIS A 101 -15.16 12.67 -13.42
C HIS A 101 -15.86 12.98 -14.73
N ARG A 102 -15.13 13.13 -15.84
CA ARG A 102 -15.71 13.41 -17.17
C ARG A 102 -16.63 12.29 -17.65
N LEU A 103 -16.30 11.02 -17.38
CA LEU A 103 -17.15 9.90 -17.76
C LEU A 103 -18.46 9.89 -16.97
N VAL A 104 -18.41 10.18 -15.66
CA VAL A 104 -19.61 10.27 -14.81
C VAL A 104 -20.47 11.47 -15.19
N GLU A 105 -19.86 12.64 -15.47
CA GLU A 105 -20.58 13.84 -15.97
C GLU A 105 -21.24 13.56 -17.34
N ARG A 106 -20.54 12.86 -18.24
CA ARG A 106 -21.11 12.45 -19.52
C ARG A 106 -22.30 11.50 -19.33
N ALA A 107 -22.20 10.56 -18.41
CA ALA A 107 -23.31 9.65 -18.11
C ALA A 107 -24.55 10.41 -17.63
N GLU A 108 -24.38 11.43 -16.76
CA GLU A 108 -25.49 12.30 -16.32
C GLU A 108 -26.14 13.00 -17.49
N GLN A 109 -25.35 13.62 -18.39
CA GLN A 109 -25.85 14.35 -19.57
C GLN A 109 -26.59 13.43 -20.56
N GLU A 110 -26.10 12.19 -20.73
CA GLU A 110 -26.69 11.20 -21.63
C GLU A 110 -27.88 10.44 -21.02
N GLY A 111 -28.24 10.69 -19.78
CA GLY A 111 -29.32 9.97 -19.09
C GLY A 111 -28.95 8.52 -18.76
N ARG A 112 -27.67 8.22 -18.56
CA ARG A 112 -27.16 6.92 -18.10
C ARG A 112 -27.02 6.90 -16.58
N THR A 113 -27.07 5.72 -16.00
CA THR A 113 -26.74 5.50 -14.58
C THR A 113 -25.25 5.15 -14.46
N PRO A 114 -24.42 6.03 -13.84
CA PRO A 114 -23.03 5.70 -13.59
C PRO A 114 -22.91 4.64 -12.51
N LEU A 115 -22.16 3.58 -12.79
CA LEU A 115 -21.74 2.55 -11.84
C LEU A 115 -20.25 2.75 -11.54
N ILE A 116 -19.91 3.06 -10.30
CA ILE A 116 -18.53 3.26 -9.86
C ILE A 116 -18.14 2.06 -9.03
N ILE A 117 -17.21 1.24 -9.54
CA ILE A 117 -16.68 0.09 -8.80
C ILE A 117 -15.51 0.57 -7.96
N GLY A 118 -15.71 0.61 -6.64
CA GLY A 118 -14.73 1.14 -5.68
C GLY A 118 -15.27 1.23 -4.27
N GLU A 119 -14.47 1.79 -3.36
CA GLU A 119 -14.81 1.97 -1.94
C GLU A 119 -15.70 3.21 -1.76
N ASP A 120 -16.91 3.07 -1.25
CA ASP A 120 -17.94 4.12 -1.13
C ASP A 120 -17.51 5.35 -0.31
N HIS A 121 -16.67 5.12 0.72
CA HIS A 121 -16.15 6.17 1.60
C HIS A 121 -14.81 6.75 1.14
N HIS A 122 -14.24 6.26 0.03
CA HIS A 122 -12.96 6.76 -0.48
C HIS A 122 -13.13 8.15 -1.13
N PRO A 123 -12.24 9.12 -0.85
CA PRO A 123 -12.36 10.48 -1.39
C PRO A 123 -12.50 10.57 -2.91
N GLU A 124 -11.75 9.75 -3.67
CA GLU A 124 -11.84 9.69 -5.13
C GLU A 124 -13.25 9.27 -5.58
N VAL A 125 -13.82 8.27 -4.93
CA VAL A 125 -15.14 7.73 -5.27
C VAL A 125 -16.25 8.73 -4.90
N ILE A 126 -16.15 9.36 -3.72
CA ILE A 126 -17.06 10.43 -3.30
C ILE A 126 -17.02 11.60 -4.29
N ALA A 127 -15.81 12.03 -4.68
CA ALA A 127 -15.64 13.10 -5.66
C ALA A 127 -16.22 12.74 -7.03
N ALA A 128 -16.00 11.52 -7.51
CA ALA A 128 -16.55 11.04 -8.77
C ALA A 128 -18.08 10.90 -8.72
N ALA A 129 -18.61 10.31 -7.65
CA ALA A 129 -20.04 10.09 -7.47
C ALA A 129 -20.84 11.42 -7.43
N SER A 130 -20.25 12.48 -6.87
CA SER A 130 -20.89 13.81 -6.81
C SER A 130 -21.17 14.45 -8.18
N ARG A 131 -20.61 13.91 -9.27
CA ARG A 131 -20.78 14.41 -10.65
C ARG A 131 -22.10 13.99 -11.28
N SER A 132 -22.85 13.08 -10.66
CA SER A 132 -24.17 12.65 -11.14
C SER A 132 -25.08 12.34 -9.96
N SER A 133 -26.33 12.81 -10.06
CA SER A 133 -27.38 12.52 -9.07
C SER A 133 -27.81 11.05 -9.07
N ARG A 134 -27.44 10.30 -10.11
CA ARG A 134 -27.80 8.90 -10.34
C ARG A 134 -26.64 7.94 -10.08
N SER A 135 -25.49 8.43 -9.60
CA SER A 135 -24.32 7.58 -9.33
C SER A 135 -24.64 6.46 -8.35
N VAL A 136 -24.20 5.26 -8.68
CA VAL A 136 -24.26 4.08 -7.82
C VAL A 136 -22.85 3.60 -7.57
N VAL A 137 -22.47 3.45 -6.31
CA VAL A 137 -21.16 2.93 -5.90
C VAL A 137 -21.33 1.50 -5.43
N LEU A 138 -20.46 0.61 -5.89
CA LEU A 138 -20.48 -0.83 -5.60
C LEU A 138 -19.04 -1.32 -5.39
N GLY A 139 -18.81 -2.10 -4.34
CA GLY A 139 -17.47 -2.56 -3.99
C GLY A 139 -16.98 -3.76 -4.81
N ASN A 140 -17.92 -4.60 -5.29
CA ASN A 140 -17.59 -5.89 -5.90
C ASN A 140 -18.73 -6.42 -6.81
N ALA A 141 -18.52 -7.61 -7.38
CA ALA A 141 -19.48 -8.25 -8.28
C ALA A 141 -20.71 -8.80 -7.55
N GLU A 142 -20.58 -9.16 -6.29
CA GLU A 142 -21.65 -9.62 -5.42
C GLU A 142 -22.65 -8.49 -5.17
N GLU A 143 -22.17 -7.32 -4.76
CA GLU A 143 -23.02 -6.11 -4.59
C GLU A 143 -23.67 -5.67 -5.90
N LEU A 144 -22.93 -5.76 -7.02
CA LEU A 144 -23.47 -5.50 -8.34
C LEU A 144 -24.62 -6.44 -8.69
N ALA A 145 -24.47 -7.74 -8.37
CA ALA A 145 -25.52 -8.74 -8.60
C ALA A 145 -26.77 -8.45 -7.76
N GLU A 146 -26.58 -8.13 -6.47
CA GLU A 146 -27.66 -7.76 -5.57
C GLU A 146 -28.39 -6.48 -6.05
N TRP A 147 -27.63 -5.46 -6.45
CA TRP A 147 -28.20 -4.23 -6.98
C TRP A 147 -29.05 -4.47 -8.25
N LEU A 148 -28.58 -5.29 -9.18
CA LEU A 148 -29.33 -5.66 -10.39
C LEU A 148 -30.55 -6.54 -10.08
N ALA A 149 -30.45 -7.43 -9.09
CA ALA A 149 -31.56 -8.30 -8.69
C ALA A 149 -32.69 -7.54 -8.00
N ALA A 150 -32.36 -6.49 -7.25
CA ALA A 150 -33.34 -5.68 -6.53
C ALA A 150 -34.37 -5.00 -7.47
N VAL A 151 -33.95 -4.66 -8.70
CA VAL A 151 -34.82 -4.05 -9.72
C VAL A 151 -34.49 -4.65 -11.09
N PRO A 152 -35.27 -5.64 -11.56
CA PRO A 152 -34.96 -6.38 -12.80
C PRO A 152 -34.81 -5.53 -14.06
N THR A 153 -35.52 -4.38 -14.14
CA THR A 153 -35.41 -3.44 -15.27
C THR A 153 -34.02 -2.82 -15.43
N ARG A 154 -33.20 -2.80 -14.38
CA ARG A 154 -31.82 -2.28 -14.42
C ARG A 154 -30.93 -2.99 -15.45
N ARG A 155 -31.23 -4.26 -15.78
CA ARG A 155 -30.50 -5.00 -16.83
C ARG A 155 -30.63 -4.41 -18.22
N THR A 156 -31.68 -3.65 -18.48
CA THR A 156 -31.94 -2.98 -19.76
C THR A 156 -31.71 -1.47 -19.71
N GLU A 157 -31.42 -0.92 -18.51
CA GLU A 157 -31.10 0.50 -18.35
C GLU A 157 -29.80 0.86 -19.07
N ARG A 158 -29.68 2.12 -19.42
CA ARG A 158 -28.45 2.69 -19.98
C ARG A 158 -27.45 2.92 -18.85
N LEU A 159 -26.49 2.00 -18.71
CA LEU A 159 -25.47 2.04 -17.68
C LEU A 159 -24.14 2.56 -18.23
N LEU A 160 -23.32 3.17 -17.38
CA LEU A 160 -21.91 3.47 -17.68
C LEU A 160 -21.06 3.03 -16.47
N ALA A 161 -20.18 2.07 -16.66
CA ALA A 161 -19.36 1.53 -15.59
C ALA A 161 -17.92 2.05 -15.66
N VAL A 162 -17.39 2.48 -14.51
CA VAL A 162 -16.02 2.91 -14.29
C VAL A 162 -15.48 2.24 -13.02
N ALA A 163 -14.16 2.13 -12.91
CA ALA A 163 -13.47 1.67 -11.70
C ALA A 163 -12.77 2.83 -11.00
N GLN A 164 -12.69 2.79 -9.66
CA GLN A 164 -11.73 3.58 -8.90
C GLN A 164 -10.31 3.32 -9.43
N THR A 165 -9.47 4.37 -9.51
CA THR A 165 -8.12 4.24 -10.12
C THR A 165 -7.23 3.21 -9.42
N THR A 166 -7.48 2.94 -8.13
CA THR A 166 -6.75 1.97 -7.29
C THR A 166 -7.46 0.63 -7.13
N CYS A 167 -8.58 0.39 -7.82
CA CYS A 167 -9.35 -0.85 -7.72
C CYS A 167 -8.47 -2.09 -8.02
N ILE A 168 -8.74 -3.20 -7.33
CA ILE A 168 -8.08 -4.47 -7.60
C ILE A 168 -8.55 -5.01 -8.96
N ARG A 169 -7.59 -5.31 -9.84
CA ARG A 169 -7.85 -5.77 -11.21
C ARG A 169 -8.85 -6.94 -11.27
N SER A 170 -8.69 -7.95 -10.43
CA SER A 170 -9.57 -9.12 -10.43
C SER A 170 -11.01 -8.82 -9.99
N ILE A 171 -11.23 -7.82 -9.12
CA ILE A 171 -12.56 -7.35 -8.74
C ILE A 171 -13.22 -6.68 -9.94
N TRP A 172 -12.51 -5.75 -10.59
CA TRP A 172 -13.01 -5.07 -11.79
C TRP A 172 -13.38 -6.05 -12.90
N GLU A 173 -12.51 -7.02 -13.20
CA GLU A 173 -12.76 -8.03 -14.24
C GLU A 173 -14.00 -8.88 -13.96
N LYS A 174 -14.24 -9.27 -12.71
CA LYS A 174 -15.48 -9.97 -12.31
C LYS A 174 -16.71 -9.11 -12.56
N CYS A 175 -16.68 -7.82 -12.17
CA CYS A 175 -17.77 -6.88 -12.43
C CYS A 175 -18.03 -6.69 -13.93
N VAL A 176 -16.97 -6.53 -14.73
CA VAL A 176 -17.06 -6.40 -16.20
C VAL A 176 -17.69 -7.63 -16.84
N ASN A 177 -17.24 -8.82 -16.45
CA ASN A 177 -17.78 -10.08 -16.98
C ASN A 177 -19.27 -10.24 -16.61
N PHE A 178 -19.62 -9.87 -15.38
CA PHE A 178 -21.01 -9.90 -14.93
C PHE A 178 -21.90 -8.90 -15.70
N LEU A 179 -21.44 -7.66 -15.85
CA LEU A 179 -22.16 -6.63 -16.63
C LEU A 179 -22.37 -7.06 -18.10
N LYS A 180 -21.33 -7.59 -18.74
CA LYS A 180 -21.41 -8.07 -20.12
C LYS A 180 -22.42 -9.23 -20.31
N LYS A 181 -22.58 -10.04 -19.28
CA LYS A 181 -23.51 -11.19 -19.29
C LYS A 181 -24.93 -10.77 -19.01
N GLU A 182 -25.14 -9.89 -18.04
CA GLU A 182 -26.45 -9.60 -17.47
C GLU A 182 -27.10 -8.32 -18.03
N CYS A 183 -26.31 -7.38 -18.59
CA CYS A 183 -26.78 -6.08 -19.02
C CYS A 183 -26.66 -5.91 -20.55
N THR A 184 -27.72 -5.45 -21.19
CA THR A 184 -27.75 -5.28 -22.65
C THR A 184 -27.28 -3.91 -23.12
N ASN A 185 -27.20 -2.92 -22.22
CA ASN A 185 -26.95 -1.52 -22.57
C ASN A 185 -25.96 -0.84 -21.59
N ALA A 186 -24.85 -1.53 -21.29
CA ALA A 186 -23.79 -1.03 -20.43
C ALA A 186 -22.57 -0.59 -21.25
N GLU A 187 -22.16 0.65 -21.13
CA GLU A 187 -20.83 1.12 -21.55
C GLU A 187 -19.83 0.87 -20.41
N ILE A 188 -18.67 0.30 -20.72
CA ILE A 188 -17.69 -0.11 -19.71
C ILE A 188 -16.35 0.54 -20.05
N PHE A 189 -15.82 1.32 -19.11
CA PHE A 189 -14.54 2.01 -19.25
C PHE A 189 -13.57 1.52 -18.17
N ASP A 190 -12.49 0.89 -18.59
CA ASP A 190 -11.39 0.57 -17.70
C ASP A 190 -10.66 1.87 -17.30
N THR A 191 -10.80 2.23 -16.04
CA THR A 191 -10.23 3.44 -15.47
C THR A 191 -9.21 3.17 -14.37
N ILE A 192 -8.85 1.90 -14.13
CA ILE A 192 -7.71 1.56 -13.27
C ILE A 192 -6.46 2.15 -13.90
N CYS A 193 -5.68 2.93 -13.12
CA CYS A 193 -4.53 3.61 -13.70
C CYS A 193 -3.36 2.63 -13.95
N ASP A 194 -2.56 2.91 -14.99
CA ASP A 194 -1.42 2.07 -15.37
C ASP A 194 -0.41 1.89 -14.24
N ALA A 195 -0.21 2.93 -13.43
CA ALA A 195 0.67 2.86 -12.26
C ALA A 195 0.15 1.87 -11.21
N THR A 196 -1.16 1.82 -10.97
CA THR A 196 -1.79 0.84 -10.09
C THR A 196 -1.65 -0.56 -10.66
N GLN A 197 -1.97 -0.74 -11.94
CA GLN A 197 -1.87 -2.05 -12.59
C GLN A 197 -0.45 -2.61 -12.54
N LYS A 198 0.55 -1.78 -12.85
CA LYS A 198 1.97 -2.17 -12.78
C LYS A 198 2.37 -2.58 -11.37
N ARG A 199 1.99 -1.81 -10.33
CA ARG A 199 2.29 -2.14 -8.93
C ARG A 199 1.63 -3.45 -8.50
N GLN A 200 0.36 -3.64 -8.81
CA GLN A 200 -0.38 -4.85 -8.46
C GLN A 200 0.25 -6.10 -9.10
N SER A 201 0.59 -6.01 -10.39
CA SER A 201 1.23 -7.11 -11.12
C SER A 201 2.62 -7.44 -10.57
N GLU A 202 3.45 -6.43 -10.34
CA GLU A 202 4.81 -6.60 -9.82
C GLU A 202 4.80 -7.12 -8.37
N ALA A 203 3.93 -6.59 -7.51
CA ALA A 203 3.79 -7.05 -6.14
C ALA A 203 3.34 -8.51 -6.07
N ALA A 204 2.35 -8.92 -6.90
CA ALA A 204 1.91 -10.30 -7.01
C ALA A 204 3.03 -11.24 -7.49
N ASP A 205 3.84 -10.78 -8.44
CA ASP A 205 4.95 -11.56 -9.01
C ASP A 205 6.08 -11.75 -7.99
N ILE A 206 6.43 -10.70 -7.24
CA ILE A 206 7.42 -10.79 -6.16
C ILE A 206 6.89 -11.69 -5.04
N ALA A 207 5.65 -11.49 -4.59
CA ALA A 207 5.03 -12.26 -3.51
C ALA A 207 5.03 -13.78 -3.78
N GLY A 208 4.91 -14.20 -5.05
CA GLY A 208 5.00 -15.61 -5.44
C GLY A 208 6.41 -16.22 -5.41
N ARG A 209 7.45 -15.43 -5.10
CA ARG A 209 8.87 -15.84 -5.16
C ARG A 209 9.66 -15.55 -3.89
N VAL A 210 9.00 -15.12 -2.84
CA VAL A 210 9.64 -14.71 -1.56
C VAL A 210 8.99 -15.42 -0.38
N ASP A 211 9.73 -15.52 0.72
CA ASP A 211 9.26 -16.14 1.96
C ASP A 211 8.44 -15.16 2.81
N VAL A 212 8.69 -13.86 2.64
CA VAL A 212 8.00 -12.77 3.33
C VAL A 212 7.88 -11.55 2.43
N MET A 213 6.76 -10.83 2.51
CA MET A 213 6.54 -9.53 1.87
C MET A 213 6.40 -8.43 2.91
N VAL A 214 7.13 -7.35 2.70
CA VAL A 214 6.96 -6.08 3.41
C VAL A 214 6.32 -5.07 2.45
N VAL A 215 5.17 -4.54 2.84
CA VAL A 215 4.41 -3.53 2.09
C VAL A 215 4.47 -2.21 2.85
N VAL A 216 5.15 -1.21 2.30
CA VAL A 216 5.36 0.07 2.98
C VAL A 216 4.32 1.09 2.55
N GLY A 217 3.70 1.75 3.51
CA GLY A 217 2.80 2.89 3.29
C GLY A 217 1.64 2.94 4.26
N ASP A 218 1.00 4.10 4.30
CA ASP A 218 -0.09 4.45 5.20
C ASP A 218 -1.25 3.44 5.13
N ARG A 219 -1.75 3.01 6.29
CA ARG A 219 -2.87 2.05 6.43
C ARG A 219 -4.20 2.60 5.91
N LYS A 220 -4.34 3.93 5.79
CA LYS A 220 -5.52 4.59 5.22
C LYS A 220 -5.48 4.66 3.69
N SER A 221 -4.34 4.34 3.08
CA SER A 221 -4.18 4.35 1.62
C SER A 221 -4.80 3.09 1.00
N ALA A 222 -5.87 3.26 0.20
CA ALA A 222 -6.51 2.17 -0.54
C ALA A 222 -5.50 1.39 -1.41
N ASN A 223 -4.59 2.10 -2.09
CA ASN A 223 -3.56 1.42 -2.91
C ASN A 223 -2.63 0.54 -2.06
N THR A 224 -2.19 1.00 -0.87
CA THR A 224 -1.32 0.21 0.02
C THR A 224 -2.06 -1.02 0.55
N LYS A 225 -3.30 -0.84 0.99
CA LYS A 225 -4.17 -1.93 1.46
C LYS A 225 -4.36 -3.00 0.38
N HIS A 226 -4.72 -2.59 -0.84
CA HIS A 226 -4.90 -3.51 -1.97
C HIS A 226 -3.61 -4.26 -2.34
N LEU A 227 -2.43 -3.61 -2.24
CA LEU A 227 -1.16 -4.30 -2.43
C LEU A 227 -0.94 -5.40 -1.38
N SER A 228 -1.23 -5.12 -0.10
CA SER A 228 -1.14 -6.11 0.97
C SER A 228 -2.09 -7.29 0.75
N GLU A 229 -3.33 -7.02 0.34
CA GLU A 229 -4.31 -8.05 0.00
C GLU A 229 -3.83 -8.94 -1.15
N ILE A 230 -3.32 -8.33 -2.24
CA ILE A 230 -2.79 -9.07 -3.38
C ILE A 230 -1.57 -9.91 -2.98
N CYS A 231 -0.63 -9.36 -2.21
CA CYS A 231 0.52 -10.11 -1.72
C CYS A 231 0.09 -11.31 -0.87
N SER A 232 -0.93 -11.15 -0.01
CA SER A 232 -1.45 -12.21 0.86
C SER A 232 -2.09 -13.38 0.11
N THR A 233 -2.47 -13.19 -1.15
CA THR A 233 -2.95 -14.30 -2.00
C THR A 233 -1.83 -15.23 -2.47
N ARG A 234 -0.55 -14.83 -2.36
CA ARG A 234 0.60 -15.53 -2.93
C ARG A 234 1.74 -15.76 -1.95
N CYS A 235 1.80 -15.00 -0.86
CA CYS A 235 2.78 -15.11 0.20
C CYS A 235 2.06 -15.28 1.53
N ALA A 236 2.47 -16.26 2.34
CA ALA A 236 1.84 -16.55 3.63
C ALA A 236 2.19 -15.51 4.71
N ARG A 237 3.32 -14.81 4.56
CA ARG A 237 3.83 -13.82 5.52
C ARG A 237 3.88 -12.46 4.84
N VAL A 238 2.89 -11.63 5.13
CA VAL A 238 2.80 -10.26 4.58
C VAL A 238 2.65 -9.28 5.74
N TYR A 239 3.53 -8.30 5.80
CA TYR A 239 3.53 -7.26 6.82
C TYR A 239 3.39 -5.89 6.16
N GLN A 240 2.36 -5.14 6.56
CA GLN A 240 2.21 -3.74 6.18
C GLN A 240 2.78 -2.87 7.30
N ILE A 241 3.71 -1.97 6.93
CA ILE A 241 4.37 -1.01 7.83
C ILE A 241 4.32 0.40 7.24
N GLU A 242 4.37 1.41 8.09
CA GLU A 242 4.39 2.81 7.65
C GLU A 242 5.83 3.37 7.55
N GLY A 243 6.76 2.82 8.32
CA GLY A 243 8.18 3.20 8.33
C GLY A 243 9.08 2.09 8.86
N ALA A 244 10.38 2.38 8.89
CA ALA A 244 11.40 1.42 9.34
C ALA A 244 11.27 1.09 10.85
N GLU A 245 10.72 1.99 11.64
CA GLU A 245 10.49 1.84 13.08
C GLU A 245 9.47 0.73 13.41
N GLU A 246 8.61 0.37 12.47
CA GLU A 246 7.67 -0.75 12.62
C GLU A 246 8.25 -2.08 12.14
N LEU A 247 9.42 -2.07 11.50
CA LEU A 247 10.07 -3.29 11.06
C LEU A 247 10.63 -4.05 12.27
N ARG A 248 10.17 -5.28 12.46
CA ARG A 248 10.60 -6.14 13.54
C ARG A 248 11.50 -7.24 12.99
N ALA A 249 12.57 -7.55 13.70
CA ALA A 249 13.51 -8.60 13.32
C ALA A 249 12.82 -9.97 13.11
N ASP A 250 11.78 -10.28 13.93
CA ASP A 250 11.02 -11.52 13.81
C ASP A 250 10.23 -11.65 12.48
N PHE A 251 9.98 -10.54 11.77
CA PHE A 251 9.37 -10.59 10.43
C PHE A 251 10.26 -11.32 9.42
N LEU A 252 11.57 -11.27 9.61
CA LEU A 252 12.57 -11.81 8.69
C LEU A 252 13.12 -13.19 9.12
N ASN A 253 12.73 -13.70 10.30
CA ASN A 253 13.22 -14.98 10.83
C ASN A 253 12.92 -16.14 9.87
N GLY A 254 13.96 -16.93 9.58
CA GLY A 254 13.88 -18.13 8.75
C GLY A 254 13.59 -17.86 7.27
N CYS A 255 13.83 -16.63 6.79
CA CYS A 255 13.62 -16.27 5.39
C CYS A 255 14.93 -16.37 4.60
N SER A 256 14.88 -16.92 3.40
CA SER A 256 15.97 -16.87 2.41
C SER A 256 15.83 -15.67 1.48
N VAL A 257 14.59 -15.28 1.17
CA VAL A 257 14.29 -14.15 0.29
C VAL A 257 13.13 -13.33 0.86
N ALA A 258 13.36 -12.04 1.03
CA ALA A 258 12.33 -11.07 1.42
C ALA A 258 11.94 -10.18 0.24
N GLY A 259 10.66 -9.85 0.12
CA GLY A 259 10.15 -8.90 -0.86
C GLY A 259 9.80 -7.57 -0.22
N LEU A 260 10.03 -6.48 -0.94
CA LEU A 260 9.70 -5.12 -0.53
C LEU A 260 8.92 -4.42 -1.64
N THR A 261 7.72 -3.93 -1.32
CA THR A 261 6.95 -3.04 -2.19
C THR A 261 6.40 -1.85 -1.39
N ALA A 262 5.90 -0.83 -2.08
CA ALA A 262 5.37 0.34 -1.40
C ALA A 262 4.18 0.95 -2.14
N GLY A 263 3.30 1.60 -1.38
CA GLY A 263 2.16 2.34 -1.88
C GLY A 263 2.54 3.55 -2.72
N ALA A 264 1.58 4.02 -3.53
CA ALA A 264 1.75 5.16 -4.44
C ALA A 264 1.94 6.51 -3.72
N SER A 265 1.69 6.58 -2.42
CA SER A 265 1.88 7.75 -1.55
C SER A 265 3.09 7.63 -0.62
N THR A 266 3.96 6.63 -0.81
CA THR A 266 5.15 6.40 0.03
C THR A 266 6.38 7.09 -0.55
N PRO A 267 7.02 8.03 0.17
CA PRO A 267 8.25 8.68 -0.27
C PRO A 267 9.42 7.71 -0.47
N ALA A 268 10.25 7.99 -1.47
CA ALA A 268 11.44 7.18 -1.76
C ALA A 268 12.42 7.08 -0.57
N GLY A 269 12.50 8.14 0.28
CA GLY A 269 13.31 8.13 1.50
C GLY A 269 12.90 7.03 2.47
N ILE A 270 11.60 6.89 2.75
CA ILE A 270 11.06 5.86 3.64
C ILE A 270 11.33 4.45 3.07
N ILE A 271 11.14 4.27 1.77
CA ILE A 271 11.42 2.98 1.11
C ILE A 271 12.89 2.60 1.25
N LYS A 272 13.78 3.57 1.03
CA LYS A 272 15.23 3.36 1.17
C LYS A 272 15.62 3.03 2.61
N GLU A 273 15.03 3.70 3.58
CA GLU A 273 15.27 3.44 5.00
C GLU A 273 14.84 2.02 5.37
N VAL A 274 13.62 1.62 5.02
CA VAL A 274 13.13 0.25 5.24
C VAL A 274 14.02 -0.78 4.55
N TYR A 275 14.42 -0.55 3.29
CA TYR A 275 15.33 -1.45 2.58
C TYR A 275 16.68 -1.61 3.28
N THR A 276 17.24 -0.49 3.78
CA THR A 276 18.52 -0.49 4.50
C THR A 276 18.39 -1.27 5.80
N THR A 277 17.36 -1.00 6.60
CA THR A 277 17.10 -1.70 7.86
C THR A 277 16.87 -3.19 7.64
N MET A 278 16.07 -3.59 6.64
CA MET A 278 15.93 -5.00 6.26
C MET A 278 17.27 -5.65 5.93
N SER A 279 18.13 -4.94 5.19
CA SER A 279 19.43 -5.46 4.77
C SER A 279 20.44 -5.59 5.93
N GLU A 280 20.35 -4.69 6.92
CA GLU A 280 21.16 -4.73 8.14
C GLU A 280 20.72 -5.85 9.08
N GLU A 281 19.40 -6.01 9.30
CA GLU A 281 18.86 -7.12 10.10
C GLU A 281 19.25 -8.47 9.52
N ILE A 282 19.21 -8.62 8.20
CA ILE A 282 19.65 -9.82 7.49
C ILE A 282 21.12 -10.13 7.80
N LYS A 283 22.02 -9.14 7.69
CA LYS A 283 23.45 -9.32 7.99
C LYS A 283 23.69 -9.69 9.44
N ASN A 284 22.96 -9.07 10.37
CA ASN A 284 23.06 -9.36 11.80
C ASN A 284 22.63 -10.80 12.11
N MET A 285 21.58 -11.31 11.45
CA MET A 285 21.11 -12.68 11.60
C MET A 285 22.15 -13.69 11.07
N GLU A 286 22.71 -13.45 9.86
CA GLU A 286 23.78 -14.28 9.28
C GLU A 286 25.01 -14.32 10.20
N ALA A 287 25.45 -13.17 10.70
CA ALA A 287 26.59 -13.09 11.62
C ALA A 287 26.33 -13.83 12.95
N THR A 288 25.07 -13.85 13.42
CA THR A 288 24.70 -14.57 14.65
C THR A 288 24.68 -16.08 14.42
N GLU A 289 24.21 -16.54 13.26
CA GLU A 289 24.20 -17.96 12.89
C GLU A 289 25.63 -18.48 12.72
N GLU A 290 26.51 -17.77 12.01
CA GLU A 290 27.94 -18.12 11.86
C GLU A 290 28.63 -18.17 13.22
N SER A 291 28.40 -17.22 14.12
CA SER A 291 28.95 -17.21 15.49
C SER A 291 28.47 -18.41 16.32
N PHE A 292 27.18 -18.80 16.13
CA PHE A 292 26.63 -19.96 16.83
C PHE A 292 27.22 -21.28 16.29
N GLU A 293 27.37 -21.43 14.98
CA GLU A 293 28.04 -22.60 14.37
C GLU A 293 29.50 -22.71 14.82
N GLU A 294 30.24 -21.59 14.81
CA GLU A 294 31.65 -21.58 15.34
C GLU A 294 31.72 -21.94 16.83
N MET A 295 30.77 -21.47 17.65
CA MET A 295 30.68 -21.84 19.07
C MET A 295 30.31 -23.30 19.24
N LEU A 296 29.43 -23.83 18.39
CA LEU A 296 29.04 -25.24 18.41
C LEU A 296 30.22 -26.13 18.01
N GLU A 297 30.96 -25.78 16.95
CA GLU A 297 32.17 -26.49 16.53
C GLU A 297 33.28 -26.45 17.62
N LYS A 298 33.47 -25.28 18.24
CA LYS A 298 34.40 -25.13 19.38
C LYS A 298 33.97 -25.94 20.61
N SER A 299 32.71 -26.21 20.78
CA SER A 299 32.18 -27.04 21.86
C SER A 299 32.38 -28.56 21.62
N PHE A 300 32.57 -28.97 20.35
CA PHE A 300 32.92 -30.34 20.01
C PHE A 300 34.45 -30.53 20.14
N LYS A 301 34.97 -30.54 21.38
CA LYS A 301 36.35 -31.02 21.62
C LYS A 301 36.42 -32.49 21.24
N THR A 302 37.02 -32.79 20.11
CA THR A 302 37.49 -34.15 19.75
C THR A 302 38.78 -34.43 20.51
N LEU A 303 38.73 -35.41 21.38
CA LEU A 303 39.93 -35.88 22.08
C LEU A 303 40.78 -36.71 21.11
N ASN A 304 42.04 -36.34 20.96
CA ASN A 304 43.01 -37.10 20.17
C ASN A 304 43.76 -38.09 21.04
N THR A 305 44.10 -39.25 20.51
CA THR A 305 44.89 -40.29 21.22
C THR A 305 46.24 -39.72 21.66
N GLY A 306 46.48 -39.70 22.98
CA GLY A 306 47.71 -39.19 23.58
C GLY A 306 47.63 -37.80 24.19
N GLU A 307 46.49 -37.12 24.13
CA GLU A 307 46.25 -35.87 24.86
C GLU A 307 46.01 -36.07 26.34
N LYS A 308 46.59 -35.20 27.17
CA LYS A 308 46.30 -35.17 28.62
C LYS A 308 45.03 -34.35 28.83
N VAL A 309 44.00 -35.02 29.36
CA VAL A 309 42.74 -34.39 29.68
C VAL A 309 42.49 -34.38 31.18
N THR A 310 41.77 -33.38 31.66
CA THR A 310 41.30 -33.29 33.05
C THR A 310 39.80 -33.54 33.05
N GLY A 311 39.33 -34.50 33.84
CA GLY A 311 37.94 -34.83 33.98
C GLY A 311 37.47 -34.89 35.43
N ILE A 312 36.17 -34.90 35.65
CA ILE A 312 35.54 -35.06 36.97
C ILE A 312 35.15 -36.55 37.15
N VAL A 313 35.64 -37.18 38.18
CA VAL A 313 35.25 -38.56 38.53
C VAL A 313 33.80 -38.58 38.96
N THR A 314 32.94 -39.26 38.20
CA THR A 314 31.48 -39.32 38.45
C THR A 314 31.05 -40.60 39.17
N ALA A 315 31.85 -41.70 38.99
CA ALA A 315 31.59 -42.95 39.73
C ALA A 315 32.88 -43.76 39.84
N ILE A 316 33.04 -44.51 40.96
CA ILE A 316 34.12 -45.45 41.22
C ILE A 316 33.50 -46.83 41.43
N GLY A 317 33.76 -47.74 40.48
CA GLY A 317 33.35 -49.15 40.59
C GLY A 317 34.54 -50.02 41.07
N PRO A 318 34.32 -51.34 41.34
CA PRO A 318 35.35 -52.25 41.82
C PRO A 318 36.51 -52.49 40.82
N THR A 319 36.24 -52.25 39.52
CA THR A 319 37.20 -52.51 38.42
C THR A 319 37.33 -51.36 37.47
N GLU A 320 36.54 -50.27 37.59
CA GLU A 320 36.50 -49.14 36.66
C GLU A 320 36.18 -47.83 37.38
N VAL A 321 36.64 -46.73 36.80
CA VAL A 321 36.35 -45.36 37.22
C VAL A 321 35.71 -44.62 36.05
N GLN A 322 34.53 -44.05 36.28
CA GLN A 322 33.86 -43.20 35.27
C GLN A 322 34.30 -41.74 35.44
N VAL A 323 34.75 -41.12 34.37
CA VAL A 323 35.25 -39.76 34.37
C VAL A 323 34.46 -38.95 33.32
N ASP A 324 33.84 -37.88 33.75
CA ASP A 324 33.23 -36.91 32.84
C ASP A 324 34.34 -35.98 32.31
N LEU A 325 34.56 -36.02 31.02
CA LEU A 325 35.58 -35.22 30.31
C LEU A 325 34.98 -33.93 29.70
N GLY A 326 33.70 -33.66 29.93
CA GLY A 326 33.01 -32.51 29.35
C GLY A 326 32.92 -32.58 27.82
N CYS A 327 32.94 -33.79 27.24
CA CYS A 327 32.79 -34.03 25.81
C CYS A 327 31.80 -35.18 25.55
N LYS A 328 31.36 -35.39 24.30
CA LYS A 328 30.36 -36.44 23.96
C LYS A 328 30.86 -37.90 24.13
N GLN A 329 32.11 -38.12 24.49
CA GLN A 329 32.64 -39.47 24.76
C GLN A 329 32.96 -39.62 26.25
N ALA A 330 32.27 -40.55 26.89
CA ALA A 330 32.65 -41.01 28.21
C ALA A 330 33.92 -41.88 28.10
N GLY A 331 34.97 -41.61 28.91
CA GLY A 331 36.16 -42.39 29.00
C GLY A 331 36.08 -43.45 30.10
#